data_8eae8a71a1e51c83fab6542067dae79b
#
_entry.id   8eae8a71a1e51c83fab6542067dae79b
#
_cell.length_a   1.000
_cell.length_b   1.000
_cell.length_c   1.000
_cell.angle_alpha   90.00
_cell.angle_beta   90.00
_cell.angle_gamma   90.00
#
_symmetry.space_group_name_H-M   'P 1'
#
loop_
_entity.id
_entity.type
_entity.pdbx_description
1 polymer ?
#
loop_
_entity_poly.entity_id
_entity_poly.type
_entity_poly.pdbx_seq_one_letter_code
_entity_poly.pdbx_strand_id
1 'polypeptide(L)'
;FLILSCQTCYAFEQNKSETLKIEKFFKNLITLEANFIQVSPSGNVSNGIIYLDLPGKLRIDYENPNNLLITCKGFWIVIQDRGAKTTNNIPVKSTPFAILLENKSFLDNQNIKSEYSIEAGIISLKLKSQNINKQESLVLEFSENPFSLKKWIIQDSLGEKTTVLIQNAKYNNKLSHILFFPDTFPEPNN
;
A
#
# COMPACT_ATOMS: atom_id res chain seq x y z
N PHE A 1 25.24 -33.32 -22.89
CA PHE A 1 25.33 -31.84 -23.04
C PHE A 1 24.01 -31.25 -23.57
N LEU A 2 22.89 -31.40 -22.85
CA LEU A 2 21.60 -30.85 -23.35
C LEU A 2 20.51 -30.71 -22.25
N ILE A 3 20.86 -30.29 -21.02
CA ILE A 3 19.86 -30.13 -19.94
C ILE A 3 19.83 -28.70 -19.36
N LEU A 4 20.76 -27.81 -19.76
CA LEU A 4 20.85 -26.47 -19.16
C LEU A 4 19.89 -25.41 -19.74
N SER A 5 19.23 -25.64 -20.86
CA SER A 5 18.39 -24.64 -21.55
C SER A 5 16.92 -24.60 -21.08
N CYS A 6 16.46 -25.59 -20.32
CA CYS A 6 15.04 -25.67 -19.91
C CYS A 6 14.70 -24.87 -18.65
N GLN A 7 15.64 -24.69 -17.72
CA GLN A 7 15.38 -23.99 -16.46
C GLN A 7 15.23 -22.47 -16.62
N THR A 8 15.97 -21.85 -17.52
CA THR A 8 15.88 -20.40 -17.76
C THR A 8 14.59 -20.02 -18.50
N CYS A 9 14.10 -20.89 -19.39
CA CYS A 9 12.84 -20.66 -20.09
C CYS A 9 11.64 -20.78 -19.13
N TYR A 10 11.67 -21.75 -18.22
CA TYR A 10 10.61 -21.95 -17.22
C TYR A 10 10.50 -20.77 -16.25
N ALA A 11 11.63 -20.25 -15.75
CA ALA A 11 11.66 -19.10 -14.85
C ALA A 11 11.16 -17.81 -15.53
N PHE A 12 11.44 -17.64 -16.82
CA PHE A 12 10.98 -16.48 -17.59
C PHE A 12 9.46 -16.51 -17.83
N GLU A 13 8.90 -17.67 -18.17
CA GLU A 13 7.45 -17.83 -18.35
C GLU A 13 6.68 -17.69 -17.02
N GLN A 14 7.21 -18.21 -15.93
CA GLN A 14 6.61 -18.09 -14.61
C GLN A 14 6.57 -16.62 -14.14
N ASN A 15 7.66 -15.87 -14.29
CA ASN A 15 7.70 -14.44 -13.99
C ASN A 15 6.65 -13.63 -14.79
N LYS A 16 6.46 -13.96 -16.07
CA LYS A 16 5.47 -13.29 -16.91
C LYS A 16 4.04 -13.59 -16.48
N SER A 17 3.76 -14.83 -16.09
CA SER A 17 2.44 -15.23 -15.57
C SER A 17 2.07 -14.50 -14.29
N GLU A 18 3.00 -14.39 -13.35
CA GLU A 18 2.75 -13.74 -12.05
C GLU A 18 2.62 -12.23 -12.18
N THR A 19 3.40 -11.59 -13.05
CA THR A 19 3.23 -10.18 -13.41
C THR A 19 1.81 -9.91 -13.91
N LEU A 20 1.29 -10.75 -14.79
CA LEU A 20 -0.08 -10.63 -15.29
C LEU A 20 -1.15 -10.78 -14.19
N LYS A 21 -0.91 -11.63 -13.18
CA LYS A 21 -1.84 -11.76 -12.04
C LYS A 21 -1.90 -10.46 -11.23
N ILE A 22 -0.75 -9.85 -10.95
CA ILE A 22 -0.68 -8.56 -10.23
C ILE A 22 -1.34 -7.44 -11.04
N GLU A 23 -1.05 -7.36 -12.34
CA GLU A 23 -1.68 -6.37 -13.24
C GLU A 23 -3.20 -6.52 -13.23
N LYS A 24 -3.70 -7.75 -13.39
CA LYS A 24 -5.13 -8.04 -13.35
C LYS A 24 -5.74 -7.69 -11.99
N PHE A 25 -5.04 -7.95 -10.89
CA PHE A 25 -5.49 -7.60 -9.55
C PHE A 25 -5.70 -6.09 -9.43
N PHE A 26 -4.70 -5.26 -9.75
CA PHE A 26 -4.82 -3.80 -9.63
C PHE A 26 -5.79 -3.20 -10.64
N LYS A 27 -5.86 -3.72 -11.86
CA LYS A 27 -6.84 -3.30 -12.87
C LYS A 27 -8.28 -3.48 -12.38
N ASN A 28 -8.53 -4.55 -11.63
CA ASN A 28 -9.85 -4.91 -11.11
C ASN A 28 -10.11 -4.40 -9.68
N LEU A 29 -9.09 -3.90 -8.98
CA LEU A 29 -9.23 -3.38 -7.62
C LEU A 29 -9.93 -2.02 -7.67
N ILE A 30 -11.12 -1.96 -7.07
CA ILE A 30 -11.90 -0.73 -6.88
C ILE A 30 -11.78 -0.31 -5.43
N THR A 31 -12.12 -1.20 -4.51
CA THR A 31 -12.06 -0.94 -3.08
C THR A 31 -11.37 -2.08 -2.34
N LEU A 32 -10.79 -1.75 -1.20
CA LEU A 32 -10.24 -2.69 -0.22
C LEU A 32 -10.69 -2.28 1.18
N GLU A 33 -11.20 -3.23 1.95
CA GLU A 33 -11.38 -3.14 3.40
C GLU A 33 -10.57 -4.29 4.02
N ALA A 34 -9.72 -3.99 4.99
CA ALA A 34 -8.91 -5.02 5.65
C ALA A 34 -8.50 -4.59 7.06
N ASN A 35 -8.31 -5.58 7.94
CA ASN A 35 -7.57 -5.37 9.18
C ASN A 35 -6.07 -5.30 8.85
N PHE A 36 -5.32 -4.56 9.64
CA PHE A 36 -3.87 -4.52 9.49
C PHE A 36 -3.14 -4.65 10.82
N ILE A 37 -1.90 -5.13 10.74
CA ILE A 37 -0.90 -5.05 11.80
C ILE A 37 0.30 -4.34 11.20
N GLN A 38 0.71 -3.24 11.83
CA GLN A 38 1.86 -2.45 11.41
C GLN A 38 3.02 -2.65 12.39
N VAL A 39 4.21 -2.81 11.85
CA VAL A 39 5.47 -2.78 12.59
C VAL A 39 6.27 -1.57 12.10
N SER A 40 6.55 -0.64 13.01
CA SER A 40 7.35 0.55 12.75
C SER A 40 8.85 0.22 12.65
N PRO A 41 9.71 1.12 12.15
CA PRO A 41 11.17 0.93 12.14
C PRO A 41 11.77 0.66 13.53
N SER A 42 11.17 1.24 14.57
CA SER A 42 11.57 1.03 15.97
C SER A 42 11.06 -0.28 16.58
N GLY A 43 10.30 -1.09 15.83
CA GLY A 43 9.73 -2.35 16.28
C GLY A 43 8.38 -2.20 17.02
N ASN A 44 7.84 -0.99 17.16
CA ASN A 44 6.52 -0.80 17.77
C ASN A 44 5.43 -1.39 16.88
N VAL A 45 4.48 -2.08 17.51
CA VAL A 45 3.35 -2.73 16.84
C VAL A 45 2.09 -1.90 17.03
N SER A 46 1.34 -1.71 15.95
CA SER A 46 0.05 -1.04 15.90
C SER A 46 -0.90 -1.85 15.03
N ASN A 47 -2.18 -1.74 15.26
CA ASN A 47 -3.21 -2.40 14.46
C ASN A 47 -4.40 -1.48 14.20
N GLY A 48 -5.28 -1.89 13.30
CA GLY A 48 -6.45 -1.14 12.95
C GLY A 48 -7.12 -1.64 11.67
N ILE A 49 -7.87 -0.76 11.03
CA ILE A 49 -8.59 -1.05 9.79
C ILE A 49 -8.13 -0.10 8.70
N ILE A 50 -7.92 -0.64 7.51
CA ILE A 50 -7.58 0.13 6.32
C ILE A 50 -8.71 0.03 5.29
N TYR A 51 -9.03 1.16 4.67
CA TYR A 51 -9.98 1.28 3.58
C TYR A 51 -9.30 1.98 2.40
N LEU A 52 -9.44 1.43 1.22
CA LEU A 52 -9.08 2.05 -0.06
C LEU A 52 -10.31 2.17 -0.94
N ASP A 53 -10.42 3.27 -1.67
CA ASP A 53 -11.34 3.44 -2.79
C ASP A 53 -10.55 4.14 -3.90
N LEU A 54 -10.09 3.34 -4.87
CA LEU A 54 -9.16 3.77 -5.91
C LEU A 54 -9.89 4.34 -7.12
N PRO A 55 -9.36 5.44 -7.67
CA PRO A 55 -8.17 6.17 -7.24
C PRO A 55 -8.44 7.19 -6.12
N GLY A 56 -7.38 7.51 -5.38
CA GLY A 56 -7.29 8.74 -4.59
C GLY A 56 -7.91 8.76 -3.21
N LYS A 57 -8.48 7.66 -2.72
CA LYS A 57 -9.05 7.65 -1.38
C LYS A 57 -8.44 6.56 -0.50
N LEU A 58 -8.08 6.95 0.70
CA LEU A 58 -7.49 6.10 1.73
C LEU A 58 -8.04 6.50 3.10
N ARG A 59 -8.32 5.52 3.96
CA ARG A 59 -8.48 5.67 5.39
C ARG A 59 -7.69 4.59 6.09
N ILE A 60 -6.88 4.98 7.08
CA ILE A 60 -6.23 4.07 8.03
C ILE A 60 -6.68 4.52 9.41
N ASP A 61 -7.43 3.67 10.06
CA ASP A 61 -8.00 3.91 11.39
C ASP A 61 -7.29 3.02 12.40
N TYR A 62 -6.42 3.64 13.21
CA TYR A 62 -5.66 2.91 14.22
C TYR A 62 -6.50 2.66 15.45
N GLU A 63 -6.39 1.46 16.01
CA GLU A 63 -6.99 1.12 17.29
C GLU A 63 -6.14 1.63 18.47
N ASN A 64 -6.80 1.76 19.63
CA ASN A 64 -6.12 2.11 20.86
C ASN A 64 -4.89 1.23 21.15
N PRO A 65 -3.79 1.77 21.70
CA PRO A 65 -3.68 3.12 22.28
C PRO A 65 -3.30 4.24 21.28
N ASN A 66 -3.07 3.94 20.01
CA ASN A 66 -2.46 4.91 19.09
C ASN A 66 -3.39 6.06 18.67
N ASN A 67 -4.70 5.91 18.74
CA ASN A 67 -5.69 6.96 18.44
C ASN A 67 -5.46 7.76 17.13
N LEU A 68 -4.68 7.22 16.20
CA LEU A 68 -4.38 7.88 14.93
C LEU A 68 -5.46 7.61 13.89
N LEU A 69 -5.75 8.62 13.11
CA LEU A 69 -6.53 8.52 11.88
C LEU A 69 -5.74 9.13 10.74
N ILE A 70 -5.57 8.37 9.66
CA ILE A 70 -5.00 8.88 8.41
C ILE A 70 -6.07 8.80 7.35
N THR A 71 -6.38 9.93 6.72
CA THR A 71 -7.31 9.97 5.59
C THR A 71 -6.67 10.62 4.38
N CYS A 72 -7.08 10.20 3.19
CA CYS A 72 -6.75 10.83 1.93
C CYS A 72 -8.00 10.93 1.07
N LYS A 73 -8.22 12.11 0.51
CA LYS A 73 -9.24 12.34 -0.51
C LYS A 73 -8.71 13.38 -1.51
N GLY A 74 -8.05 12.91 -2.57
CA GLY A 74 -7.43 13.78 -3.56
C GLY A 74 -5.94 14.02 -3.29
N PHE A 75 -5.53 15.28 -3.06
CA PHE A 75 -4.12 15.66 -3.08
C PHE A 75 -3.40 15.63 -1.74
N TRP A 76 -4.15 15.51 -0.63
CA TRP A 76 -3.62 15.61 0.72
C TRP A 76 -3.89 14.35 1.53
N ILE A 77 -2.87 13.91 2.24
CA ILE A 77 -3.00 12.96 3.35
C ILE A 77 -3.15 13.81 4.61
N VAL A 78 -4.24 13.58 5.33
CA VAL A 78 -4.55 14.21 6.61
C VAL A 78 -4.27 13.21 7.71
N ILE A 79 -3.37 13.54 8.62
CA ILE A 79 -2.99 12.73 9.77
C ILE A 79 -3.52 13.41 11.02
N GLN A 80 -4.39 12.72 11.75
CA GLN A 80 -5.02 13.22 12.97
C GLN A 80 -4.61 12.36 14.16
N ASP A 81 -4.13 13.01 15.22
CA ASP A 81 -4.05 12.41 16.55
C ASP A 81 -5.31 12.79 17.33
N ARG A 82 -6.20 11.82 17.54
CA ARG A 82 -7.47 12.01 18.22
C ARG A 82 -7.30 12.26 19.72
N GLY A 83 -6.22 11.74 20.30
CA GLY A 83 -5.88 11.97 21.71
C GLY A 83 -5.40 13.39 21.94
N ALA A 84 -4.46 13.86 21.15
CA ALA A 84 -3.92 15.21 21.20
C ALA A 84 -4.81 16.25 20.49
N LYS A 85 -5.83 15.82 19.72
CA LYS A 85 -6.70 16.68 18.88
C LYS A 85 -5.90 17.53 17.89
N THR A 86 -4.85 16.97 17.33
CA THR A 86 -3.99 17.65 16.34
C THR A 86 -4.21 17.11 14.94
N THR A 87 -4.00 17.96 13.95
CA THR A 87 -4.11 17.59 12.53
C THR A 87 -2.87 18.07 11.77
N ASN A 88 -2.27 17.19 10.98
CA ASN A 88 -1.18 17.50 10.08
C ASN A 88 -1.53 17.07 8.65
N ASN A 89 -1.13 17.87 7.65
CA ASN A 89 -1.41 17.62 6.25
C ASN A 89 -0.11 17.45 5.48
N ILE A 90 0.01 16.38 4.71
CA ILE A 90 1.15 16.15 3.81
C ILE A 90 0.66 15.90 2.39
N PRO A 91 1.36 16.39 1.35
CA PRO A 91 0.98 16.10 -0.02
C PRO A 91 1.11 14.59 -0.31
N VAL A 92 0.11 13.99 -0.98
CA VAL A 92 0.18 12.57 -1.42
C VAL A 92 1.45 12.32 -2.22
N LYS A 93 1.81 13.25 -3.13
CA LYS A 93 2.98 13.14 -4.02
C LYS A 93 4.31 13.05 -3.30
N SER A 94 4.38 13.46 -2.04
CA SER A 94 5.57 13.35 -1.20
C SER A 94 5.65 12.03 -0.43
N THR A 95 4.84 11.05 -0.77
CA THR A 95 4.79 9.75 -0.11
C THR A 95 4.86 8.61 -1.11
N PRO A 96 5.41 7.44 -0.75
CA PRO A 96 5.38 6.26 -1.61
C PRO A 96 3.96 5.77 -1.96
N PHE A 97 2.95 6.15 -1.17
CA PHE A 97 1.54 5.86 -1.46
C PHE A 97 1.01 6.55 -2.70
N ALA A 98 1.63 7.65 -3.17
CA ALA A 98 1.23 8.31 -4.40
C ALA A 98 1.13 7.32 -5.57
N ILE A 99 2.08 6.38 -5.65
CA ILE A 99 2.11 5.36 -6.70
C ILE A 99 0.80 4.58 -6.76
N LEU A 100 0.26 4.22 -5.59
CA LEU A 100 -0.95 3.40 -5.49
C LEU A 100 -2.23 4.23 -5.60
N LEU A 101 -2.22 5.45 -5.02
CA LEU A 101 -3.42 6.27 -4.90
C LEU A 101 -3.71 7.10 -6.16
N GLU A 102 -2.68 7.55 -6.87
CA GLU A 102 -2.88 8.46 -7.99
C GLU A 102 -3.37 7.78 -9.27
N ASN A 103 -2.99 6.52 -9.52
CA ASN A 103 -3.34 5.87 -10.79
C ASN A 103 -3.41 4.35 -10.66
N LYS A 104 -4.47 3.75 -11.22
CA LYS A 104 -4.59 2.29 -11.39
C LYS A 104 -3.59 1.72 -12.41
N SER A 105 -3.01 2.55 -13.26
CA SER A 105 -2.07 2.16 -14.32
C SER A 105 -0.62 2.43 -13.93
N PHE A 106 -0.26 2.33 -12.63
CA PHE A 106 1.12 2.57 -12.22
C PHE A 106 2.12 1.60 -12.88
N LEU A 107 1.65 0.41 -13.30
CA LEU A 107 2.48 -0.57 -14.00
C LEU A 107 2.85 -0.12 -15.43
N ASP A 108 2.00 0.70 -16.07
CA ASP A 108 2.25 1.28 -17.40
C ASP A 108 2.93 2.66 -17.33
N ASN A 109 3.16 3.18 -16.11
CA ASN A 109 3.72 4.51 -15.93
C ASN A 109 5.25 4.47 -16.05
N GLN A 110 5.80 5.10 -17.08
CA GLN A 110 7.25 5.17 -17.33
C GLN A 110 8.05 5.83 -16.18
N ASN A 111 7.40 6.62 -15.33
CA ASN A 111 8.01 7.24 -14.15
C ASN A 111 8.07 6.31 -12.93
N ILE A 112 7.56 5.09 -13.04
CA ILE A 112 7.57 4.10 -11.96
C ILE A 112 8.42 2.91 -12.40
N LYS A 113 9.48 2.63 -11.65
CA LYS A 113 10.24 1.40 -11.78
C LYS A 113 9.56 0.30 -10.98
N SER A 114 9.29 -0.83 -11.63
CA SER A 114 8.78 -2.04 -11.01
C SER A 114 9.81 -3.17 -11.08
N GLU A 115 10.04 -3.84 -9.96
CA GLU A 115 10.90 -5.02 -9.84
C GLU A 115 10.07 -6.15 -9.25
N TYR A 116 10.11 -7.33 -9.86
CA TYR A 116 9.37 -8.52 -9.41
C TYR A 116 10.32 -9.57 -8.89
N SER A 117 9.93 -10.26 -7.83
CA SER A 117 10.59 -11.47 -7.36
C SER A 117 9.56 -12.49 -6.89
N ILE A 118 9.88 -13.78 -7.02
CA ILE A 118 9.06 -14.88 -6.56
C ILE A 118 9.94 -15.77 -5.71
N GLU A 119 9.54 -15.97 -4.46
CA GLU A 119 10.28 -16.83 -3.54
C GLU A 119 9.29 -17.53 -2.59
N ALA A 120 9.41 -18.85 -2.49
CA ALA A 120 8.63 -19.68 -1.56
C ALA A 120 7.10 -19.41 -1.59
N GLY A 121 6.52 -19.20 -2.78
CA GLY A 121 5.08 -18.95 -2.95
C GLY A 121 4.63 -17.51 -2.60
N ILE A 122 5.58 -16.62 -2.40
CA ILE A 122 5.35 -15.17 -2.23
C ILE A 122 5.82 -14.44 -3.48
N ILE A 123 4.95 -13.64 -4.03
CA ILE A 123 5.23 -12.75 -5.16
C ILE A 123 5.42 -11.35 -4.61
N SER A 124 6.61 -10.78 -4.79
CA SER A 124 6.94 -9.43 -4.35
C SER A 124 7.02 -8.49 -5.54
N LEU A 125 6.30 -7.38 -5.47
CA LEU A 125 6.37 -6.26 -6.41
C LEU A 125 6.94 -5.04 -5.69
N LYS A 126 8.14 -4.63 -6.08
CA LYS A 126 8.76 -3.41 -5.59
C LYS A 126 8.57 -2.27 -6.57
N LEU A 127 8.03 -1.17 -6.07
CA LEU A 127 7.71 0.03 -6.83
C LEU A 127 8.56 1.20 -6.35
N LYS A 128 9.17 1.92 -7.28
CA LYS A 128 9.93 3.15 -7.02
C LYS A 128 9.50 4.22 -8.00
N SER A 129 9.16 5.40 -7.50
CA SER A 129 8.96 6.56 -8.37
C SER A 129 10.31 7.17 -8.75
N GLN A 130 10.48 7.50 -10.02
CA GLN A 130 11.68 8.22 -10.48
C GLN A 130 11.71 9.68 -10.03
N ASN A 131 10.55 10.23 -9.66
CA ASN A 131 10.36 11.61 -9.23
C ASN A 131 10.51 11.82 -7.72
N ILE A 132 10.67 10.75 -6.95
CA ILE A 132 10.82 10.76 -5.49
C ILE A 132 12.27 10.33 -5.16
N ASN A 133 12.72 10.65 -3.96
CA ASN A 133 14.06 10.29 -3.50
C ASN A 133 14.36 8.80 -3.79
N LYS A 134 15.56 8.50 -4.27
CA LYS A 134 15.99 7.17 -4.71
C LYS A 134 15.84 6.07 -3.65
N GLN A 135 15.75 6.43 -2.37
CA GLN A 135 15.59 5.48 -1.27
C GLN A 135 14.13 5.08 -1.03
N GLU A 136 13.16 5.93 -1.41
CA GLU A 136 11.74 5.66 -1.18
C GLU A 136 11.24 4.54 -2.09
N SER A 137 10.49 3.62 -1.50
CA SER A 137 9.88 2.51 -2.24
C SER A 137 8.65 1.97 -1.54
N LEU A 138 7.76 1.37 -2.33
CA LEU A 138 6.65 0.57 -1.87
C LEU A 138 6.86 -0.87 -2.35
N VAL A 139 6.87 -1.83 -1.44
CA VAL A 139 6.87 -3.26 -1.77
C VAL A 139 5.51 -3.83 -1.42
N LEU A 140 4.91 -4.56 -2.34
CA LEU A 140 3.66 -5.27 -2.17
C LEU A 140 3.94 -6.76 -2.28
N GLU A 141 3.56 -7.53 -1.25
CA GLU A 141 3.73 -8.97 -1.24
C GLU A 141 2.38 -9.67 -1.31
N PHE A 142 2.30 -10.63 -2.22
CA PHE A 142 1.11 -11.45 -2.46
C PHE A 142 1.43 -12.91 -2.17
N SER A 143 0.45 -13.65 -1.62
CA SER A 143 0.50 -15.11 -1.68
C SER A 143 0.10 -15.54 -3.07
N GLU A 144 0.74 -16.62 -3.56
CA GLU A 144 0.42 -17.19 -4.88
C GLU A 144 -0.89 -17.97 -4.86
N ASN A 145 -1.12 -18.80 -3.82
CA ASN A 145 -2.28 -19.65 -3.68
C ASN A 145 -2.86 -19.62 -2.25
N PRO A 146 -4.08 -19.08 -2.03
CA PRO A 146 -4.83 -18.27 -2.97
C PRO A 146 -4.13 -16.92 -3.22
N PHE A 147 -4.27 -16.37 -4.44
CA PHE A 147 -3.68 -15.08 -4.77
C PHE A 147 -4.36 -13.96 -3.96
N SER A 148 -3.60 -13.32 -3.09
CA SER A 148 -4.10 -12.22 -2.24
C SER A 148 -2.96 -11.34 -1.74
N LEU A 149 -3.23 -10.04 -1.60
CA LEU A 149 -2.30 -9.09 -0.97
C LEU A 149 -2.15 -9.45 0.51
N LYS A 150 -0.91 -9.63 0.97
CA LYS A 150 -0.57 -10.04 2.33
C LYS A 150 0.18 -8.97 3.11
N LYS A 151 1.00 -8.16 2.42
CA LYS A 151 1.89 -7.25 3.11
C LYS A 151 2.23 -6.06 2.22
N TRP A 152 2.41 -4.91 2.87
CA TRP A 152 3.06 -3.73 2.31
C TRP A 152 4.31 -3.42 3.11
N ILE A 153 5.35 -2.99 2.44
CA ILE A 153 6.54 -2.45 3.09
C ILE A 153 6.78 -1.09 2.46
N ILE A 154 6.73 -0.07 3.29
CA ILE A 154 7.00 1.31 2.91
C ILE A 154 8.40 1.64 3.38
N GLN A 155 9.26 2.02 2.45
CA GLN A 155 10.59 2.55 2.78
C GLN A 155 10.57 4.05 2.50
N ASP A 156 10.94 4.83 3.51
CA ASP A 156 10.97 6.29 3.43
C ASP A 156 12.29 6.84 2.86
N SER A 157 12.43 8.16 2.84
CA SER A 157 13.62 8.86 2.32
C SER A 157 14.89 8.62 3.15
N LEU A 158 14.77 8.20 4.39
CA LEU A 158 15.88 7.85 5.29
C LEU A 158 16.25 6.36 5.18
N GLY A 159 15.48 5.58 4.41
CA GLY A 159 15.66 4.15 4.27
C GLY A 159 14.99 3.33 5.36
N GLU A 160 14.27 3.96 6.27
CA GLU A 160 13.51 3.29 7.33
C GLU A 160 12.31 2.55 6.76
N LYS A 161 12.02 1.37 7.32
CA LYS A 161 10.97 0.49 6.81
C LYS A 161 9.83 0.35 7.79
N THR A 162 8.63 0.66 7.31
CA THR A 162 7.37 0.33 7.98
C THR A 162 6.73 -0.86 7.27
N THR A 163 6.44 -1.91 8.01
CA THR A 163 5.79 -3.12 7.49
C THR A 163 4.34 -3.17 7.92
N VAL A 164 3.43 -3.43 6.99
CA VAL A 164 1.99 -3.55 7.23
C VAL A 164 1.51 -4.90 6.72
N LEU A 165 1.07 -5.76 7.63
CA LEU A 165 0.44 -7.05 7.33
C LEU A 165 -1.06 -6.82 7.10
N ILE A 166 -1.59 -7.41 6.04
CA ILE A 166 -2.99 -7.31 5.64
C ILE A 166 -3.73 -8.58 6.01
N GLN A 167 -4.82 -8.45 6.74
CA GLN A 167 -5.64 -9.56 7.22
C GLN A 167 -7.11 -9.34 6.87
N ASN A 168 -7.86 -10.41 6.67
CA ASN A 168 -9.30 -10.38 6.42
C ASN A 168 -9.71 -9.43 5.28
N ALA A 169 -8.89 -9.37 4.23
CA ALA A 169 -9.11 -8.46 3.11
C ALA A 169 -10.41 -8.78 2.36
N LYS A 170 -11.24 -7.76 2.18
CA LYS A 170 -12.45 -7.77 1.36
C LYS A 170 -12.25 -6.80 0.22
N TYR A 171 -12.44 -7.28 -1.01
CA TYR A 171 -12.21 -6.52 -2.22
C TYR A 171 -13.54 -6.15 -2.89
N ASN A 172 -13.57 -4.95 -3.48
CA ASN A 172 -14.64 -4.47 -4.35
C ASN A 172 -16.02 -4.37 -3.70
N ASN A 173 -16.08 -4.27 -2.36
CA ASN A 173 -17.29 -3.97 -1.63
C ASN A 173 -17.62 -2.47 -1.73
N LYS A 174 -18.91 -2.13 -1.68
CA LYS A 174 -19.33 -0.73 -1.63
C LYS A 174 -18.91 -0.09 -0.31
N LEU A 175 -18.09 0.95 -0.38
CA LEU A 175 -17.69 1.76 0.77
C LEU A 175 -18.45 3.09 0.80
N SER A 176 -18.78 3.58 2.00
CA SER A 176 -19.36 4.91 2.14
C SER A 176 -18.31 5.99 1.88
N HIS A 177 -18.63 7.00 1.10
CA HIS A 177 -17.72 8.11 0.82
C HIS A 177 -17.36 8.93 2.08
N ILE A 178 -18.23 8.89 3.11
CA ILE A 178 -18.01 9.57 4.39
C ILE A 178 -16.79 9.02 5.12
N LEU A 179 -16.44 7.74 4.93
CA LEU A 179 -15.27 7.13 5.54
C LEU A 179 -13.97 7.89 5.24
N PHE A 180 -13.88 8.57 4.11
CA PHE A 180 -12.65 9.20 3.63
C PHE A 180 -12.51 10.68 4.03
N PHE A 181 -13.43 11.17 4.88
CA PHE A 181 -13.26 12.48 5.49
C PHE A 181 -12.54 12.37 6.84
N PRO A 182 -11.72 13.39 7.18
CA PRO A 182 -11.14 13.47 8.50
C PRO A 182 -12.23 13.72 9.56
N ASP A 183 -11.93 13.40 10.80
CA ASP A 183 -12.78 13.74 11.93
C ASP A 183 -12.80 15.26 12.16
N THR A 184 -13.92 15.79 12.63
CA THR A 184 -14.03 17.18 13.04
C THR A 184 -13.72 17.28 14.53
N PHE A 185 -12.72 18.07 14.90
CA PHE A 185 -12.48 18.41 16.30
C PHE A 185 -13.24 19.69 16.65
N PRO A 186 -13.96 19.73 17.79
CA PRO A 186 -14.58 20.95 18.23
C PRO A 186 -13.51 22.02 18.49
N GLU A 187 -13.80 23.28 18.09
CA GLU A 187 -12.95 24.41 18.43
C GLU A 187 -12.79 24.48 19.96
N PRO A 188 -11.59 24.80 20.46
CA PRO A 188 -11.42 25.04 21.88
C PRO A 188 -12.37 26.17 22.27
N ASN A 189 -13.23 25.94 23.28
CA ASN A 189 -14.10 26.98 23.82
C ASN A 189 -13.20 28.12 24.33
N ASN A 190 -13.26 29.26 23.64
CA ASN A 190 -12.66 30.52 24.10
C ASN A 190 -13.39 31.03 25.36
#